data_7b6254b4bdf78645cf7b594e15716036
#
_entry.id   7b6254b4bdf78645cf7b594e15716036
#
_cell.length_a   1.000
_cell.length_b   1.000
_cell.length_c   1.000
_cell.angle_alpha   90.00
_cell.angle_beta   90.00
_cell.angle_gamma   90.00
#
_symmetry.space_group_name_H-M   'P 1'
#
loop_
_entity.id
_entity.type
_entity.pdbx_description
1 polymer ?
#
loop_
_entity_poly.entity_id
_entity_poly.type
_entity_poly.pdbx_seq_one_letter_code
_entity_poly.pdbx_strand_id
1 'polypeptide(L)'
;LDSPNTARALTAALLCYHAIRVKDLRHIGLTDIYDRRLHLGDQTIVLADAVLERLDTYLFHRHYTWPNTANEHLFINIRSAHHTRPVDSSWHTRLLGTPAQQIRQDRILDEAFATGGDLRQISDLFGLSVAQANIYANHAHHAALSDQAGHD
;
A
#
# COMPACT_ATOMS: atom_id res chain seq x y z
N LEU A 1 7.65 19.07 -11.50
CA LEU A 1 7.29 17.83 -10.78
C LEU A 1 6.39 17.00 -11.69
N ASP A 2 6.95 15.93 -12.24
CA ASP A 2 6.24 15.05 -13.16
C ASP A 2 5.16 14.24 -12.43
N SER A 3 3.98 14.15 -13.05
CA SER A 3 2.86 13.35 -12.57
C SER A 3 3.24 11.89 -12.26
N PRO A 4 4.09 11.20 -13.07
CA PRO A 4 4.58 9.86 -12.75
C PRO A 4 5.36 9.77 -11.44
N ASN A 5 6.12 10.80 -11.08
CA ASN A 5 6.89 10.81 -9.83
C ASN A 5 6.01 10.93 -8.60
N THR A 6 4.95 11.75 -8.64
CA THR A 6 4.02 11.88 -7.51
C THR A 6 3.19 10.61 -7.31
N ALA A 7 2.75 9.97 -8.38
CA ALA A 7 2.06 8.69 -8.34
C ALA A 7 2.96 7.58 -7.79
N ARG A 8 4.21 7.52 -8.22
CA ARG A 8 5.21 6.57 -7.72
C ARG A 8 5.46 6.76 -6.23
N ALA A 9 5.66 7.98 -5.77
CA ALA A 9 5.89 8.30 -4.37
C ALA A 9 4.70 7.90 -3.49
N LEU A 10 3.48 8.17 -3.92
CA LEU A 10 2.27 7.77 -3.20
C LEU A 10 2.10 6.25 -3.18
N THR A 11 2.30 5.58 -4.30
CA THR A 11 2.22 4.12 -4.39
C THR A 11 3.22 3.46 -3.44
N ALA A 12 4.48 3.89 -3.48
CA ALA A 12 5.53 3.40 -2.59
C ALA A 12 5.17 3.61 -1.12
N ALA A 13 4.65 4.79 -0.76
CA ALA A 13 4.25 5.10 0.61
C ALA A 13 3.10 4.22 1.10
N LEU A 14 2.07 3.99 0.29
CA LEU A 14 0.96 3.10 0.64
C LEU A 14 1.43 1.67 0.90
N LEU A 15 2.37 1.18 0.12
CA LEU A 15 2.95 -0.15 0.31
C LEU A 15 3.87 -0.20 1.53
N CYS A 16 4.78 0.77 1.70
CA CYS A 16 5.78 0.78 2.75
C CYS A 16 5.18 1.03 4.14
N TYR A 17 4.19 1.88 4.25
CA TYR A 17 3.58 2.22 5.54
C TYR A 17 2.38 1.35 5.90
N HIS A 18 1.59 0.94 4.91
CA HIS A 18 0.29 0.29 5.16
C HIS A 18 0.14 -1.08 4.53
N ALA A 19 1.09 -1.53 3.74
CA ALA A 19 1.07 -2.83 3.05
C ALA A 19 -0.24 -3.09 2.29
N ILE A 20 -0.76 -2.07 1.61
CA ILE A 20 -1.98 -2.21 0.79
C ILE A 20 -1.75 -3.29 -0.26
N ARG A 21 -2.74 -4.15 -0.50
CA ARG A 21 -2.62 -5.19 -1.53
C ARG A 21 -2.52 -4.54 -2.91
N VAL A 22 -1.62 -5.07 -3.74
CA VAL A 22 -1.39 -4.54 -5.10
C VAL A 22 -2.68 -4.48 -5.90
N LYS A 23 -3.51 -5.52 -5.81
CA LYS A 23 -4.81 -5.58 -6.50
C LYS A 23 -5.81 -4.51 -6.03
N ASP A 24 -5.67 -4.03 -4.79
CA ASP A 24 -6.56 -3.01 -4.23
C ASP A 24 -6.13 -1.60 -4.62
N LEU A 25 -4.84 -1.35 -4.85
CA LEU A 25 -4.30 -0.04 -5.18
C LEU A 25 -5.02 0.62 -6.36
N ARG A 26 -5.20 -0.12 -7.44
CA ARG A 26 -5.82 0.40 -8.67
C ARG A 26 -7.32 0.67 -8.53
N HIS A 27 -7.97 0.06 -7.54
CA HIS A 27 -9.40 0.19 -7.28
C HIS A 27 -9.74 1.23 -6.22
N ILE A 28 -8.74 1.85 -5.57
CA ILE A 28 -9.00 2.93 -4.61
C ILE A 28 -9.68 4.08 -5.34
N GLY A 29 -10.86 4.47 -4.86
CA GLY A 29 -11.59 5.64 -5.33
C GLY A 29 -11.26 6.88 -4.52
N LEU A 30 -11.47 8.06 -5.09
CA LEU A 30 -11.30 9.33 -4.38
C LEU A 30 -12.17 9.42 -3.12
N THR A 31 -13.38 8.84 -3.17
CA THR A 31 -14.33 8.84 -2.05
C THR A 31 -13.98 7.83 -0.95
N ASP A 32 -13.04 6.93 -1.18
CA ASP A 32 -12.56 5.98 -0.18
C ASP A 32 -11.62 6.63 0.85
N ILE A 33 -11.14 7.84 0.57
CA ILE A 33 -10.23 8.58 1.44
C ILE A 33 -10.95 9.79 2.02
N TYR A 34 -11.17 9.77 3.32
CA TYR A 34 -11.71 10.91 4.08
C TYR A 34 -11.31 10.81 5.56
N ASP A 35 -11.32 11.92 6.26
CA ASP A 35 -10.94 11.99 7.68
C ASP A 35 -9.55 11.39 7.95
N ARG A 36 -8.59 11.61 7.05
CA ARG A 36 -7.22 11.09 7.14
C ARG A 36 -7.16 9.56 7.18
N ARG A 37 -8.17 8.89 6.64
CA ARG A 37 -8.30 7.43 6.61
C ARG A 37 -8.60 6.93 5.22
N LEU A 38 -8.12 5.72 4.94
CA LEU A 38 -8.48 4.95 3.75
C LEU A 38 -9.47 3.87 4.15
N HIS A 39 -10.61 3.85 3.47
CA HIS A 39 -11.66 2.87 3.68
C HIS A 39 -11.65 1.85 2.54
N LEU A 40 -11.24 0.62 2.82
CA LEU A 40 -11.21 -0.50 1.87
C LEU A 40 -12.11 -1.62 2.37
N GLY A 41 -13.28 -1.79 1.74
CA GLY A 41 -14.26 -2.77 2.21
C GLY A 41 -14.60 -2.54 3.68
N ASP A 42 -14.39 -3.56 4.50
CA ASP A 42 -14.65 -3.49 5.95
C ASP A 42 -13.46 -2.92 6.75
N GLN A 43 -12.33 -2.68 6.10
CA GLN A 43 -11.11 -2.20 6.74
C GLN A 43 -11.01 -0.68 6.66
N THR A 44 -10.67 -0.06 7.79
CA THR A 44 -10.33 1.36 7.88
C THR A 44 -8.89 1.51 8.31
N ILE A 45 -8.10 2.21 7.51
CA ILE A 45 -6.67 2.42 7.73
C ILE A 45 -6.43 3.89 8.05
N VAL A 46 -5.88 4.18 9.22
CA VAL A 46 -5.41 5.52 9.56
C VAL A 46 -4.12 5.79 8.79
N LEU A 47 -4.15 6.76 7.90
CA LEU A 47 -3.01 7.06 7.04
C LEU A 47 -1.90 7.78 7.81
N ALA A 48 -0.67 7.30 7.64
CA ALA A 48 0.51 7.94 8.19
C ALA A 48 0.71 9.33 7.58
N ASP A 49 1.30 10.26 8.35
CA ASP A 49 1.56 11.63 7.89
C ASP A 49 2.37 11.67 6.60
N ALA A 50 3.36 10.79 6.47
CA ALA A 50 4.15 10.66 5.26
C ALA A 50 3.32 10.24 4.03
N VAL A 51 2.28 9.44 4.21
CA VAL A 51 1.34 9.08 3.15
C VAL A 51 0.45 10.26 2.80
N LEU A 52 -0.06 10.98 3.81
CA LEU A 52 -0.93 12.15 3.60
C LEU A 52 -0.22 13.26 2.82
N GLU A 53 1.05 13.53 3.12
CA GLU A 53 1.84 14.52 2.38
C GLU A 53 1.96 14.15 0.89
N ARG A 54 2.23 12.88 0.61
CA ARG A 54 2.34 12.39 -0.77
C ARG A 54 1.00 12.34 -1.48
N LEU A 55 -0.06 12.06 -0.73
CA LEU A 55 -1.44 12.11 -1.24
C LEU A 55 -1.81 13.52 -1.67
N ASP A 56 -1.54 14.53 -0.85
CA ASP A 56 -1.83 15.92 -1.17
C ASP A 56 -1.07 16.37 -2.41
N THR A 57 0.19 16.04 -2.50
CA THR A 57 1.02 16.35 -3.67
C THR A 57 0.49 15.67 -4.94
N TYR A 58 0.14 14.40 -4.84
CA TYR A 58 -0.41 13.65 -5.97
C TYR A 58 -1.77 14.20 -6.41
N LEU A 59 -2.68 14.48 -5.49
CA LEU A 59 -4.00 15.03 -5.79
C LEU A 59 -3.91 16.40 -6.47
N PHE A 60 -2.99 17.23 -6.02
CA PHE A 60 -2.73 18.51 -6.68
C PHE A 60 -2.30 18.31 -8.16
N HIS A 61 -1.35 17.42 -8.43
CA HIS A 61 -0.92 17.09 -9.77
C HIS A 61 -2.01 16.46 -10.62
N ARG A 62 -2.76 15.54 -10.04
CA ARG A 62 -3.89 14.89 -10.70
C ARG A 62 -4.93 15.92 -11.16
N HIS A 63 -5.31 16.81 -10.27
CA HIS A 63 -6.28 17.85 -10.57
C HIS A 63 -5.75 18.87 -11.61
N TYR A 64 -4.50 19.23 -11.49
CA TYR A 64 -3.85 20.14 -12.43
C TYR A 64 -3.72 19.55 -13.85
N THR A 65 -3.35 18.28 -13.93
CA THR A 65 -3.13 17.60 -15.22
C THR A 65 -4.46 17.19 -15.90
N TRP A 66 -5.41 16.72 -15.12
CA TRP A 66 -6.71 16.24 -15.64
C TRP A 66 -7.88 16.87 -14.87
N PRO A 67 -8.10 18.19 -15.00
CA PRO A 67 -9.11 18.90 -14.21
C PRO A 67 -10.55 18.48 -14.53
N ASN A 68 -10.78 17.93 -15.72
CA ASN A 68 -12.12 17.57 -16.22
C ASN A 68 -12.36 16.06 -16.35
N THR A 69 -11.48 15.24 -15.77
CA THR A 69 -11.67 13.79 -15.84
C THR A 69 -12.91 13.35 -15.07
N ALA A 70 -13.68 12.44 -15.69
CA ALA A 70 -14.80 11.76 -15.03
C ALA A 70 -14.37 10.51 -14.26
N ASN A 71 -13.08 10.14 -14.32
CA ASN A 71 -12.56 8.97 -13.62
C ASN A 71 -12.42 9.29 -12.12
N GLU A 72 -13.14 8.55 -11.29
CA GLU A 72 -13.17 8.74 -9.84
C GLU A 72 -12.12 7.89 -9.09
N HIS A 73 -11.32 7.10 -9.79
CA HIS A 73 -10.21 6.36 -9.16
C HIS A 73 -9.12 7.32 -8.70
N LEU A 74 -8.48 6.98 -7.59
CA LEU A 74 -7.36 7.76 -7.07
C LEU A 74 -6.23 7.82 -8.10
N PHE A 75 -5.77 6.66 -8.56
CA PHE A 75 -4.70 6.56 -9.54
C PHE A 75 -5.26 6.55 -10.97
N ILE A 76 -4.85 7.55 -11.73
CA ILE A 76 -5.14 7.66 -13.16
C ILE A 76 -3.87 7.98 -13.94
N ASN A 77 -3.89 7.67 -15.22
CA ASN A 77 -2.83 7.98 -16.16
C ASN A 77 -3.43 8.61 -17.43
N ILE A 78 -2.58 8.89 -18.41
CA ILE A 78 -3.01 9.54 -19.66
C ILE A 78 -4.11 8.75 -20.40
N ARG A 79 -4.14 7.43 -20.25
CA ARG A 79 -5.19 6.59 -20.86
C ARG A 79 -6.44 6.58 -20.02
N SER A 80 -6.32 6.30 -18.73
CA SER A 80 -7.46 6.14 -17.84
C SER A 80 -8.17 7.45 -17.51
N ALA A 81 -7.53 8.58 -17.69
CA ALA A 81 -8.15 9.90 -17.52
C ALA A 81 -9.32 10.15 -18.47
N HIS A 82 -9.38 9.44 -19.60
CA HIS A 82 -10.42 9.56 -20.62
C HIS A 82 -11.58 8.56 -20.48
N HIS A 83 -11.54 7.70 -19.48
CA HIS A 83 -12.63 6.76 -19.18
C HIS A 83 -12.81 6.64 -17.66
N THR A 84 -13.68 5.73 -17.21
CA THR A 84 -14.01 5.55 -15.79
C THR A 84 -13.44 4.26 -15.19
N ARG A 85 -12.67 3.50 -15.96
CA ARG A 85 -12.06 2.25 -15.52
C ARG A 85 -10.75 2.54 -14.76
N PRO A 86 -10.32 1.61 -13.88
CA PRO A 86 -9.03 1.75 -13.21
C PRO A 86 -7.87 1.61 -14.20
N VAL A 87 -6.66 2.01 -13.77
CA VAL A 87 -5.42 1.71 -14.49
C VAL A 87 -5.24 0.20 -14.64
N ASP A 88 -4.45 -0.24 -15.61
CA ASP A 88 -4.28 -1.68 -15.81
C ASP A 88 -3.58 -2.36 -14.61
N SER A 89 -3.73 -3.68 -14.50
CA SER A 89 -3.30 -4.46 -13.34
C SER A 89 -1.79 -4.45 -13.10
N SER A 90 -0.98 -4.13 -14.10
CA SER A 90 0.48 -4.10 -14.00
C SER A 90 1.05 -2.68 -13.86
N TRP A 91 0.21 -1.64 -13.89
CA TRP A 91 0.67 -0.26 -13.91
C TRP A 91 1.51 0.12 -12.69
N HIS A 92 1.05 -0.22 -11.49
CA HIS A 92 1.79 0.08 -10.25
C HIS A 92 3.15 -0.61 -10.21
N THR A 93 3.23 -1.85 -10.65
CA THR A 93 4.51 -2.60 -10.70
C THR A 93 5.49 -1.95 -11.68
N ARG A 94 5.01 -1.58 -12.87
CA ARG A 94 5.84 -0.85 -13.85
C ARG A 94 6.29 0.51 -13.33
N LEU A 95 5.40 1.23 -12.66
CA LEU A 95 5.68 2.55 -12.09
C LEU A 95 6.79 2.49 -11.03
N LEU A 96 6.77 1.47 -10.17
CA LEU A 96 7.75 1.28 -9.11
C LEU A 96 9.10 0.79 -9.63
N GLY A 97 9.11 0.02 -10.70
CA GLY A 97 10.32 -0.65 -11.22
C GLY A 97 10.77 -1.85 -10.38
N THR A 98 10.04 -2.19 -9.31
CA THR A 98 10.22 -3.39 -8.49
C THR A 98 8.85 -4.04 -8.25
N PRO A 99 8.79 -5.36 -7.95
CA PRO A 99 7.52 -6.00 -7.62
C PRO A 99 6.87 -5.36 -6.40
N ALA A 100 5.70 -4.77 -6.57
CA ALA A 100 4.96 -4.12 -5.50
C ALA A 100 4.61 -5.09 -4.37
N GLN A 101 4.36 -6.36 -4.71
CA GLN A 101 4.09 -7.42 -3.74
C GLN A 101 5.28 -7.66 -2.81
N GLN A 102 6.51 -7.53 -3.29
CA GLN A 102 7.71 -7.66 -2.46
C GLN A 102 7.78 -6.57 -1.39
N ILE A 103 7.50 -5.33 -1.75
CA ILE A 103 7.47 -4.20 -0.80
C ILE A 103 6.43 -4.44 0.29
N ARG A 104 5.25 -4.91 -0.09
CA ARG A 104 4.18 -5.25 0.84
C ARG A 104 4.58 -6.37 1.80
N GLN A 105 5.16 -7.44 1.29
CA GLN A 105 5.62 -8.58 2.09
C GLN A 105 6.69 -8.16 3.09
N ASP A 106 7.65 -7.35 2.68
CA ASP A 106 8.70 -6.82 3.56
C ASP A 106 8.09 -6.01 4.71
N ARG A 107 7.08 -5.18 4.45
CA ARG A 107 6.42 -4.40 5.50
C ARG A 107 5.67 -5.30 6.49
N ILE A 108 4.97 -6.32 6.03
CA ILE A 108 4.27 -7.28 6.89
C ILE A 108 5.28 -8.04 7.75
N LEU A 109 6.38 -8.47 7.15
CA LEU A 109 7.43 -9.20 7.85
C LEU A 109 8.09 -8.34 8.93
N ASP A 110 8.38 -7.08 8.65
CA ASP A 110 8.90 -6.12 9.63
C ASP A 110 7.97 -5.99 10.85
N GLU A 111 6.66 -5.92 10.62
CA GLU A 111 5.67 -5.87 11.72
C GLU A 111 5.63 -7.19 12.50
N ALA A 112 5.77 -8.32 11.82
CA ALA A 112 5.85 -9.63 12.48
C ALA A 112 7.06 -9.71 13.40
N PHE A 113 8.22 -9.21 13.00
CA PHE A 113 9.40 -9.09 13.86
C PHE A 113 9.17 -8.15 15.04
N ALA A 114 8.62 -6.97 14.80
CA ALA A 114 8.38 -5.95 15.81
C ALA A 114 7.40 -6.41 16.91
N THR A 115 6.41 -7.25 16.54
CA THR A 115 5.39 -7.76 17.47
C THR A 115 5.73 -9.11 18.10
N GLY A 116 6.88 -9.70 17.77
CA GLY A 116 7.24 -11.03 18.21
C GLY A 116 6.35 -12.13 17.64
N GLY A 117 5.72 -11.90 16.49
CA GLY A 117 4.85 -12.84 15.81
C GLY A 117 3.42 -12.88 16.33
N ASP A 118 2.90 -11.77 16.84
CA ASP A 118 1.51 -11.65 17.26
C ASP A 118 0.56 -11.77 16.06
N LEU A 119 -0.04 -12.97 15.93
CA LEU A 119 -0.93 -13.32 14.83
C LEU A 119 -2.14 -12.39 14.71
N ARG A 120 -2.72 -12.02 15.84
CA ARG A 120 -3.92 -11.20 15.86
C ARG A 120 -3.61 -9.79 15.37
N GLN A 121 -2.54 -9.20 15.86
CA GLN A 121 -2.12 -7.86 15.45
C GLN A 121 -1.76 -7.81 13.96
N ILE A 122 -1.02 -8.77 13.46
CA ILE A 122 -0.67 -8.87 12.03
C ILE A 122 -1.92 -9.06 11.18
N SER A 123 -2.81 -9.95 11.59
CA SER A 123 -4.07 -10.23 10.89
C SER A 123 -4.96 -8.98 10.82
N ASP A 124 -5.15 -8.30 11.95
CA ASP A 124 -6.01 -7.11 12.03
C ASP A 124 -5.40 -5.92 11.28
N LEU A 125 -4.10 -5.71 11.39
CA LEU A 125 -3.41 -4.56 10.80
C LEU A 125 -3.38 -4.63 9.26
N PHE A 126 -3.21 -5.82 8.69
CA PHE A 126 -3.02 -6.00 7.24
C PHE A 126 -4.19 -6.72 6.55
N GLY A 127 -5.27 -7.02 7.26
CA GLY A 127 -6.42 -7.72 6.71
C GLY A 127 -6.06 -9.13 6.22
N LEU A 128 -5.16 -9.83 6.92
CA LEU A 128 -4.75 -11.19 6.58
C LEU A 128 -5.66 -12.23 7.24
N SER A 129 -5.80 -13.38 6.60
CA SER A 129 -6.36 -14.57 7.26
C SER A 129 -5.40 -15.08 8.34
N VAL A 130 -5.91 -15.87 9.29
CA VAL A 130 -5.08 -16.48 10.33
C VAL A 130 -3.97 -17.35 9.72
N ALA A 131 -4.27 -18.10 8.64
CA ALA A 131 -3.29 -18.90 7.94
C ALA A 131 -2.17 -18.08 7.32
N GLN A 132 -2.50 -16.96 6.68
CA GLN A 132 -1.52 -16.04 6.09
C GLN A 132 -0.68 -15.36 7.18
N ALA A 133 -1.29 -14.86 8.24
CA ALA A 133 -0.60 -14.26 9.37
C ALA A 133 0.37 -15.25 10.03
N ASN A 134 -0.01 -16.51 10.14
CA ASN A 134 0.82 -17.58 10.71
C ASN A 134 2.12 -17.81 9.91
N ILE A 135 2.09 -17.71 8.59
CA ILE A 135 3.28 -17.82 7.74
C ILE A 135 4.30 -16.74 8.12
N TYR A 136 3.87 -15.48 8.25
CA TYR A 136 4.74 -14.37 8.64
C TYR A 136 5.25 -14.50 10.09
N ALA A 137 4.40 -14.91 11.02
CA ALA A 137 4.77 -15.14 12.41
C ALA A 137 5.84 -16.23 12.55
N ASN A 138 5.73 -17.32 11.81
CA ASN A 138 6.70 -18.40 11.80
C ASN A 138 8.06 -17.94 11.26
N HIS A 139 8.10 -17.12 10.22
CA HIS A 139 9.34 -16.52 9.73
C HIS A 139 10.03 -15.66 10.80
N ALA A 140 9.28 -14.86 11.54
CA ALA A 140 9.81 -14.05 12.62
C ALA A 140 10.41 -14.91 13.76
N HIS A 141 9.71 -15.97 14.15
CA HIS A 141 10.20 -16.90 15.20
C HIS A 141 11.47 -17.64 14.77
N HIS A 142 11.53 -18.15 13.55
CA HIS A 142 12.72 -18.83 13.06
C HIS A 142 13.94 -17.94 13.00
N ALA A 143 13.80 -16.70 12.56
CA ALA A 143 14.90 -15.73 12.52
C ALA A 143 15.40 -15.39 13.92
N ALA A 144 14.51 -15.19 14.90
CA ALA A 144 14.88 -14.91 16.28
C ALA A 144 15.68 -16.06 16.92
N LEU A 145 15.33 -17.30 16.62
CA LEU A 145 16.06 -18.48 17.09
C LEU A 145 17.45 -18.61 16.45
N SER A 146 17.58 -18.22 15.17
CA SER A 146 18.86 -18.25 14.45
C SER A 146 19.85 -17.21 15.01
N ASP A 147 19.36 -16.03 15.39
CA ASP A 147 20.17 -14.99 15.99
C ASP A 147 20.68 -15.37 17.39
N GLN A 148 19.89 -16.11 18.17
CA GLN A 148 20.30 -16.61 19.48
C GLN A 148 21.34 -17.72 19.39
N ALA A 149 21.28 -18.55 18.36
CA ALA A 149 22.23 -19.65 18.14
C ALA A 149 23.61 -19.18 17.62
N GLY A 150 23.72 -17.98 17.12
CA GLY A 150 24.97 -17.38 16.61
C GLY A 150 25.81 -16.63 17.63
N HIS A 151 25.40 -16.58 18.91
CA HIS A 151 26.06 -15.83 19.96
C HIS A 151 26.69 -16.73 21.09
N ASP A 152 26.75 -18.05 20.89
CA ASP A 152 27.47 -18.99 21.76
C ASP A 152 28.83 -19.38 21.19
#